data_87000f89ba1e970f1fdf2d70bbf5d8bf
#
_entry.id   87000f89ba1e970f1fdf2d70bbf5d8bf
#
_cell.length_a   1.000
_cell.length_b   1.000
_cell.length_c   1.000
_cell.angle_alpha   90.00
_cell.angle_beta   90.00
_cell.angle_gamma   90.00
#
_symmetry.space_group_name_H-M   'P 1'
#
loop_
_entity.id
_entity.type
_entity.pdbx_description
1 polymer ?
#
loop_
_entity_poly.entity_id
_entity_poly.type
_entity_poly.pdbx_seq_one_letter_code
_entity_poly.pdbx_strand_id
1 'polypeptide(L)'
;MDRGPYMMNAGCFGALFGVLLLAGCDGASSPSGDDSGSGGIDTLGTASDTDSGSDSDTQDSDTVDTNSGSDTNSGSDTDSGSDTDSGSDTDSGSDTDSGTDTDSSTDSDSDSETDTSADAMLLFLEVTPPETILELDLDAASSIDFTVTANYSDGSTIDVTDEVTWDVSNPAVGSMNGATLEIPGFADSFFESAILTADVDGETGQAQVTIAAYDLSNDFFFVLPFEDPAGPQDDTLTFTTDVKSMDVFVNMDTTGSMSQELANLQSALANTIIPAIQMDVPDTQFGVGNFEDFPLEGYGSNPDGDQPFELAQEITNNVGDVQAAVFGLDLGFGADGPESNIEALYQIATGEGLAGPAPTNVPANNSGVGGVGFREGSLPVVVSITDAISHDTASNACTNEQYGGTVAPVAHSQQEAMDALGAICGRVIQIAAGGTGSCTAYEDGVQFAEATGSVIPPEAWDIAGRPPGCAAGQCCTGLNGAGRAPNGEGLCPMAYTAATDGTGVDTSFSSAVSLLAAYGRFDVTSTVTGVGTDVDGGALPMGTTTADFIQSVTPFDHGVVPLPGVPDPTMTPTTFEDVIPDTDVIFTVTAFNDFVEQGPDPRLFTANIGILADDCGELDDRDVFILVPPEALPPPG
;
A
#
# COMPACT_ATOMS: atom_id res chain seq x y z
N MET A 1 -44.22 3.69 22.98
CA MET A 1 -43.59 5.01 22.84
C MET A 1 -42.84 4.97 21.53
N ASP A 2 -43.41 5.66 20.61
CA ASP A 2 -43.10 5.72 19.19
C ASP A 2 -41.64 6.11 18.86
N ARG A 3 -41.02 5.41 17.94
CA ARG A 3 -39.91 5.91 17.16
C ARG A 3 -40.15 5.56 15.69
N GLY A 4 -40.53 6.60 14.92
CA GLY A 4 -40.70 6.51 13.50
C GLY A 4 -39.35 6.47 12.74
N PRO A 5 -39.36 6.05 11.47
CA PRO A 5 -38.15 5.82 10.67
C PRO A 5 -37.61 7.09 10.03
N TYR A 6 -36.29 7.27 10.03
CA TYR A 6 -35.60 8.28 9.25
C TYR A 6 -35.38 7.75 7.81
N MET A 7 -35.92 8.47 6.84
CA MET A 7 -35.62 8.31 5.42
C MET A 7 -34.25 8.90 5.10
N MET A 8 -33.36 8.13 4.56
CA MET A 8 -32.17 8.60 3.86
C MET A 8 -32.56 9.00 2.43
N ASN A 9 -32.20 10.19 2.06
CA ASN A 9 -32.40 10.79 0.75
C ASN A 9 -31.15 10.55 -0.09
N ALA A 10 -31.23 9.73 -1.10
CA ALA A 10 -30.19 9.53 -2.09
C ALA A 10 -30.16 10.72 -3.05
N GLY A 11 -29.05 11.45 -3.08
CA GLY A 11 -28.79 12.52 -4.03
C GLY A 11 -27.81 12.05 -5.11
N CYS A 12 -28.31 11.86 -6.32
CA CYS A 12 -27.51 11.65 -7.52
C CYS A 12 -26.59 12.86 -7.79
N PHE A 13 -25.30 12.65 -7.95
CA PHE A 13 -24.41 13.56 -8.65
C PHE A 13 -23.94 12.95 -9.96
N GLY A 14 -24.47 13.48 -11.05
CA GLY A 14 -24.03 13.17 -12.40
C GLY A 14 -22.77 13.95 -12.76
N ALA A 15 -21.77 13.27 -13.27
CA ALA A 15 -20.58 13.85 -13.87
C ALA A 15 -20.92 14.50 -15.21
N LEU A 16 -20.54 15.75 -15.40
CA LEU A 16 -20.63 16.46 -16.68
C LEU A 16 -19.21 16.78 -17.16
N PHE A 17 -18.74 16.02 -18.15
CA PHE A 17 -17.56 16.36 -18.94
C PHE A 17 -17.91 17.53 -19.88
N GLY A 18 -17.24 18.65 -19.72
CA GLY A 18 -17.29 19.80 -20.62
C GLY A 18 -15.95 20.03 -21.31
N VAL A 19 -15.90 19.64 -22.59
CA VAL A 19 -14.83 20.00 -23.51
C VAL A 19 -14.97 21.49 -23.87
N LEU A 20 -13.94 22.31 -23.64
CA LEU A 20 -13.89 23.69 -24.09
C LEU A 20 -12.89 23.82 -25.25
N LEU A 21 -13.43 24.06 -26.44
CA LEU A 21 -12.70 24.44 -27.66
C LEU A 21 -12.25 25.91 -27.57
N LEU A 22 -10.98 26.14 -27.86
CA LEU A 22 -10.40 27.46 -28.13
C LEU A 22 -10.83 27.95 -29.54
N ALA A 23 -11.38 29.15 -29.60
CA ALA A 23 -11.47 29.95 -30.82
C ALA A 23 -10.86 31.31 -30.54
N GLY A 24 -9.84 31.66 -31.36
CA GLY A 24 -9.17 32.94 -31.30
C GLY A 24 -9.95 34.06 -31.96
N CYS A 25 -9.61 35.30 -31.61
CA CYS A 25 -9.84 36.50 -32.45
C CYS A 25 -8.74 37.52 -32.25
N ASP A 26 -8.16 37.91 -33.36
CA ASP A 26 -7.21 38.98 -33.61
C ASP A 26 -7.74 40.38 -33.28
N GLY A 27 -6.83 41.32 -33.07
CA GLY A 27 -7.13 42.76 -33.21
C GLY A 27 -6.15 43.72 -32.56
N ALA A 28 -5.08 43.99 -33.23
CA ALA A 28 -4.36 45.24 -33.59
C ALA A 28 -4.61 46.52 -32.74
N SER A 29 -3.55 47.17 -32.29
CA SER A 29 -2.98 48.46 -32.80
C SER A 29 -2.11 49.16 -31.77
N SER A 30 -0.88 49.49 -32.19
CA SER A 30 0.03 50.50 -31.64
C SER A 30 -0.53 51.92 -31.95
N PRO A 31 -0.03 53.05 -31.42
CA PRO A 31 1.35 53.49 -31.70
C PRO A 31 2.08 54.38 -30.64
N SER A 32 3.41 54.39 -30.77
CA SER A 32 4.36 55.54 -30.82
C SER A 32 4.56 56.52 -29.68
N GLY A 33 5.86 56.81 -29.48
CA GLY A 33 6.44 58.06 -28.98
C GLY A 33 7.72 57.80 -28.18
N ASP A 34 8.89 57.80 -28.83
CA ASP A 34 9.97 58.79 -28.85
C ASP A 34 10.32 59.38 -27.46
N ASP A 35 11.58 59.50 -27.04
CA ASP A 35 12.80 59.99 -27.69
C ASP A 35 14.02 59.89 -26.74
N SER A 36 15.18 59.68 -27.32
CA SER A 36 16.53 60.24 -27.08
C SER A 36 17.18 60.18 -25.68
N GLY A 37 18.39 59.70 -25.65
CA GLY A 37 19.69 60.22 -25.92
C GLY A 37 20.78 59.45 -25.19
N SER A 38 21.72 58.98 -25.94
CA SER A 38 23.01 59.56 -26.24
C SER A 38 24.15 59.31 -25.27
N GLY A 39 25.19 58.71 -25.85
CA GLY A 39 26.59 58.87 -25.47
C GLY A 39 27.22 57.65 -24.81
N GLY A 40 28.15 56.94 -25.32
CA GLY A 40 29.16 57.14 -26.32
C GLY A 40 30.47 56.57 -25.81
N ILE A 41 31.05 55.64 -26.63
CA ILE A 41 32.51 55.59 -27.00
C ILE A 41 33.49 55.33 -25.81
N ASP A 42 34.45 54.46 -25.85
CA ASP A 42 35.34 53.85 -26.82
C ASP A 42 36.17 52.69 -26.20
N THR A 43 36.41 51.70 -26.90
CA THR A 43 37.57 51.17 -27.66
C THR A 43 38.62 50.36 -26.92
N LEU A 44 38.86 49.20 -27.56
CA LEU A 44 40.14 48.58 -27.97
C LEU A 44 41.08 47.99 -26.92
N GLY A 45 41.45 46.77 -27.24
CA GLY A 45 42.81 46.32 -27.04
C GLY A 45 42.99 44.81 -26.87
N THR A 46 43.01 44.13 -27.99
CA THR A 46 44.03 43.24 -28.53
C THR A 46 44.59 42.10 -27.70
N ALA A 47 44.39 40.97 -28.30
CA ALA A 47 45.14 39.75 -28.46
C ALA A 47 46.62 39.69 -27.99
N SER A 48 47.00 38.54 -27.49
CA SER A 48 48.07 37.75 -28.13
C SER A 48 48.21 36.36 -27.53
N ASP A 49 48.37 35.48 -28.47
CA ASP A 49 48.86 34.11 -28.46
C ASP A 49 50.18 33.92 -27.70
N THR A 50 50.38 32.68 -27.25
CA THR A 50 51.55 31.81 -27.51
C THR A 50 51.34 30.55 -26.64
N ASP A 51 51.10 29.41 -27.17
CA ASP A 51 51.83 28.34 -27.84
C ASP A 51 53.12 27.90 -27.13
N SER A 52 53.24 26.61 -27.01
CA SER A 52 54.35 25.67 -26.86
C SER A 52 54.02 24.65 -25.71
N GLY A 53 53.91 23.38 -25.91
CA GLY A 53 54.58 22.46 -26.83
C GLY A 53 55.58 21.60 -26.06
N SER A 54 55.53 20.31 -26.34
CA SER A 54 56.54 19.26 -26.06
C SER A 54 56.26 18.36 -24.89
N ASP A 55 55.83 17.12 -25.15
CA ASP A 55 56.61 15.91 -25.57
C ASP A 55 57.56 15.34 -24.51
N SER A 56 57.39 14.14 -24.34
CA SER A 56 58.24 12.95 -24.41
C SER A 56 58.09 12.02 -23.21
N ASP A 57 57.61 10.84 -23.49
CA ASP A 57 58.38 9.58 -23.71
C ASP A 57 58.99 8.99 -22.45
N THR A 58 58.71 7.83 -22.23
CA THR A 58 59.21 6.51 -22.49
C THR A 58 59.29 5.59 -21.27
N GLN A 59 58.81 4.39 -21.55
CA GLN A 59 59.40 3.07 -21.24
C GLN A 59 59.51 2.66 -19.77
N ASP A 60 59.28 1.48 -19.40
CA ASP A 60 59.26 0.12 -19.94
C ASP A 60 59.48 -0.86 -18.77
N SER A 61 59.00 -2.08 -18.97
CA SER A 61 59.48 -3.37 -18.42
C SER A 61 59.22 -3.65 -16.94
N ASP A 62 58.86 -4.83 -16.51
CA ASP A 62 58.97 -6.19 -17.00
C ASP A 62 58.10 -7.13 -16.14
N THR A 63 57.44 -8.04 -16.82
CA THR A 63 57.23 -9.45 -16.54
C THR A 63 57.69 -10.06 -15.21
N VAL A 64 56.83 -10.87 -14.59
CA VAL A 64 57.14 -12.28 -14.31
C VAL A 64 55.86 -13.11 -14.25
N ASP A 65 55.80 -14.13 -15.09
CA ASP A 65 54.97 -15.31 -15.07
C ASP A 65 55.07 -16.11 -13.76
N THR A 66 53.98 -16.68 -13.31
CA THR A 66 53.99 -18.09 -12.86
C THR A 66 52.64 -18.76 -13.07
N ASN A 67 52.70 -19.67 -13.95
CA ASN A 67 51.82 -20.76 -14.36
C ASN A 67 51.51 -21.70 -13.20
N SER A 68 50.28 -22.15 -13.06
CA SER A 68 49.93 -23.49 -12.60
C SER A 68 48.54 -23.84 -13.06
N GLY A 69 48.46 -24.65 -14.06
CA GLY A 69 47.27 -25.26 -14.55
C GLY A 69 46.77 -26.38 -13.61
N SER A 70 45.51 -26.65 -13.71
CA SER A 70 44.94 -27.95 -13.36
C SER A 70 43.66 -28.12 -14.15
N ASP A 71 43.77 -28.89 -15.21
CA ASP A 71 42.65 -29.45 -15.97
C ASP A 71 41.92 -30.46 -15.13
N THR A 72 40.59 -30.37 -15.06
CA THR A 72 39.74 -31.56 -14.94
C THR A 72 38.52 -31.40 -15.81
N ASN A 73 38.60 -32.12 -16.91
CA ASN A 73 37.53 -32.43 -17.84
C ASN A 73 36.60 -33.48 -17.23
N SER A 74 35.30 -33.25 -17.22
CA SER A 74 34.30 -34.30 -17.11
C SER A 74 33.09 -33.92 -17.92
N GLY A 75 33.08 -34.35 -19.14
CA GLY A 75 31.90 -34.39 -19.98
C GLY A 75 30.91 -35.43 -19.48
N SER A 76 29.66 -35.14 -19.53
CA SER A 76 28.54 -36.07 -19.43
C SER A 76 27.52 -35.61 -20.46
N ASP A 77 27.62 -36.20 -21.63
CA ASP A 77 26.58 -36.17 -22.64
C ASP A 77 25.46 -37.12 -22.21
N THR A 78 24.25 -36.61 -22.05
CA THR A 78 23.04 -37.45 -22.06
C THR A 78 22.13 -36.95 -23.16
N ASP A 79 22.25 -37.61 -24.27
CA ASP A 79 21.37 -37.55 -25.42
C ASP A 79 20.12 -38.39 -25.10
N SER A 80 18.95 -37.84 -25.15
CA SER A 80 17.66 -38.55 -25.13
C SER A 80 16.82 -38.05 -26.28
N GLY A 81 17.10 -38.63 -27.43
CA GLY A 81 16.22 -38.59 -28.56
C GLY A 81 14.97 -39.42 -28.30
N SER A 82 13.81 -38.80 -28.39
CA SER A 82 12.52 -39.48 -28.37
C SER A 82 11.87 -39.31 -29.75
N ASP A 83 12.09 -40.28 -30.60
CA ASP A 83 11.43 -40.40 -31.89
C ASP A 83 10.05 -41.02 -31.67
N THR A 84 8.99 -40.29 -31.94
CA THR A 84 7.64 -40.82 -32.12
C THR A 84 7.34 -40.90 -33.59
N ASP A 85 7.45 -42.11 -34.12
CA ASP A 85 7.03 -42.44 -35.47
C ASP A 85 5.57 -42.94 -35.43
N SER A 86 4.66 -42.23 -36.09
CA SER A 86 3.27 -42.61 -36.26
C SER A 86 3.04 -43.00 -37.72
N GLY A 87 3.25 -44.30 -37.98
CA GLY A 87 2.86 -44.92 -39.24
C GLY A 87 1.39 -45.32 -39.21
N SER A 88 0.63 -44.73 -40.06
CA SER A 88 -0.79 -45.08 -40.34
C SER A 88 -0.82 -45.90 -41.64
N ASP A 89 -1.03 -47.20 -41.51
CA ASP A 89 -1.30 -48.07 -42.65
C ASP A 89 -2.79 -48.40 -42.71
N THR A 90 -3.44 -47.89 -43.73
CA THR A 90 -4.75 -48.28 -44.16
C THR A 90 -4.62 -49.38 -45.21
N ASP A 91 -5.07 -50.61 -44.89
CA ASP A 91 -5.27 -51.64 -45.92
C ASP A 91 -6.74 -52.03 -45.99
N SER A 92 -7.31 -51.80 -47.16
CA SER A 92 -8.66 -52.15 -47.53
C SER A 92 -8.66 -53.41 -48.42
N GLY A 93 -9.04 -54.53 -47.80
CA GLY A 93 -9.30 -55.79 -48.52
C GLY A 93 -10.80 -56.09 -48.54
N SER A 94 -11.39 -55.95 -49.68
CA SER A 94 -12.76 -56.34 -50.00
C SER A 94 -12.70 -57.75 -50.63
N ASP A 95 -13.33 -58.74 -49.99
CA ASP A 95 -13.66 -59.99 -50.65
C ASP A 95 -15.14 -60.33 -50.45
N THR A 96 -15.85 -60.31 -51.57
CA THR A 96 -17.19 -60.82 -51.73
C THR A 96 -17.12 -62.30 -52.08
N ASP A 97 -17.78 -63.16 -51.28
CA ASP A 97 -18.18 -64.46 -51.79
C ASP A 97 -19.64 -64.77 -51.44
N SER A 98 -20.39 -65.07 -52.50
CA SER A 98 -21.79 -65.42 -52.47
C SER A 98 -21.95 -66.93 -52.56
N GLY A 99 -22.51 -67.54 -51.49
CA GLY A 99 -22.94 -68.94 -51.54
C GLY A 99 -24.37 -69.07 -51.03
N THR A 100 -25.26 -69.27 -51.98
CA THR A 100 -26.64 -69.71 -51.76
C THR A 100 -26.64 -71.22 -51.55
N ASP A 101 -27.17 -71.66 -50.40
CA ASP A 101 -27.76 -72.97 -50.32
C ASP A 101 -29.03 -72.94 -49.47
N THR A 102 -30.11 -73.35 -50.14
CA THR A 102 -31.40 -73.62 -49.55
C THR A 102 -31.46 -75.08 -49.09
N ASP A 103 -31.76 -75.27 -47.80
CA ASP A 103 -32.42 -76.51 -47.39
C ASP A 103 -33.45 -76.25 -46.31
N SER A 104 -34.68 -76.63 -46.62
CA SER A 104 -35.82 -76.63 -45.75
C SER A 104 -35.94 -77.89 -44.97
N SER A 105 -35.90 -77.87 -43.64
CA SER A 105 -36.54 -78.88 -42.83
C SER A 105 -37.31 -78.22 -41.69
N THR A 106 -38.58 -78.46 -41.73
CA THR A 106 -39.53 -78.22 -40.68
C THR A 106 -39.33 -79.17 -39.54
N ASP A 107 -39.02 -78.66 -38.36
CA ASP A 107 -39.32 -79.38 -37.13
C ASP A 107 -39.95 -78.39 -36.16
N SER A 108 -41.19 -78.67 -35.79
CA SER A 108 -41.97 -77.98 -34.79
C SER A 108 -41.60 -78.59 -33.43
N ASP A 109 -40.84 -77.89 -32.61
CA ASP A 109 -40.82 -78.14 -31.20
C ASP A 109 -41.23 -76.89 -30.47
N SER A 110 -42.42 -76.97 -29.84
CA SER A 110 -42.92 -76.00 -28.89
C SER A 110 -42.18 -76.19 -27.58
N ASP A 111 -41.12 -75.51 -27.41
CA ASP A 111 -40.62 -75.25 -26.07
C ASP A 111 -41.01 -73.85 -25.64
N SER A 112 -41.99 -73.83 -24.75
CA SER A 112 -42.37 -72.67 -23.99
C SER A 112 -41.22 -72.33 -23.06
N GLU A 113 -40.24 -71.58 -23.55
CA GLU A 113 -39.36 -70.88 -22.67
C GLU A 113 -40.16 -69.68 -22.12
N THR A 114 -40.51 -69.80 -20.86
CA THR A 114 -40.90 -68.67 -20.06
C THR A 114 -39.65 -67.79 -19.98
N ASP A 115 -39.57 -66.79 -20.86
CA ASP A 115 -38.64 -65.68 -20.75
C ASP A 115 -39.04 -64.89 -19.51
N THR A 116 -38.44 -65.30 -18.38
CA THR A 116 -38.38 -64.46 -17.19
C THR A 116 -37.22 -63.54 -17.32
N SER A 117 -37.23 -62.68 -18.31
CA SER A 117 -36.51 -61.43 -18.20
C SER A 117 -37.17 -60.67 -17.10
N ALA A 118 -36.65 -60.71 -15.91
CA ALA A 118 -37.01 -59.77 -14.88
C ALA A 118 -36.76 -58.40 -15.49
N ASP A 119 -37.86 -57.62 -15.65
CA ASP A 119 -37.72 -56.24 -16.09
C ASP A 119 -36.69 -55.56 -15.22
N ALA A 120 -35.64 -55.00 -15.82
CA ALA A 120 -34.59 -54.33 -15.08
C ALA A 120 -35.24 -53.19 -14.27
N MET A 121 -35.07 -53.22 -12.96
CA MET A 121 -35.64 -52.21 -12.08
C MET A 121 -34.71 -51.01 -12.06
N LEU A 122 -35.27 -49.81 -12.17
CA LEU A 122 -34.55 -48.56 -11.90
C LEU A 122 -34.08 -48.55 -10.43
N LEU A 123 -32.79 -48.37 -10.19
CA LEU A 123 -32.19 -48.34 -8.88
C LEU A 123 -32.00 -46.95 -8.36
N PHE A 124 -31.40 -46.06 -9.16
CA PHE A 124 -31.16 -44.66 -8.82
C PHE A 124 -30.91 -43.83 -10.06
N LEU A 125 -31.05 -42.51 -9.92
CA LEU A 125 -30.67 -41.51 -10.92
C LEU A 125 -29.35 -40.87 -10.52
N GLU A 126 -28.45 -40.74 -11.48
CA GLU A 126 -27.19 -39.99 -11.32
C GLU A 126 -27.29 -38.68 -12.11
N VAL A 127 -27.14 -37.54 -11.42
CA VAL A 127 -27.13 -36.20 -12.02
C VAL A 127 -25.69 -35.75 -12.17
N THR A 128 -25.34 -35.27 -13.36
CA THR A 128 -23.99 -34.80 -13.68
C THR A 128 -24.06 -33.37 -14.26
N PRO A 129 -23.27 -32.41 -13.71
CA PRO A 129 -22.36 -32.55 -12.57
C PRO A 129 -23.13 -32.70 -11.23
N PRO A 130 -22.65 -33.49 -10.25
CA PRO A 130 -23.32 -33.68 -8.96
C PRO A 130 -23.18 -32.46 -8.04
N GLU A 131 -22.11 -31.70 -8.22
CA GLU A 131 -21.79 -30.47 -7.47
C GLU A 131 -21.16 -29.44 -8.41
N THR A 132 -21.56 -28.18 -8.24
CA THR A 132 -20.98 -27.06 -8.99
C THR A 132 -20.95 -25.84 -8.09
N ILE A 133 -19.76 -25.22 -7.99
CA ILE A 133 -19.59 -23.89 -7.43
C ILE A 133 -19.28 -22.97 -8.60
N LEU A 134 -20.08 -21.91 -8.77
CA LEU A 134 -19.96 -20.99 -9.89
C LEU A 134 -19.72 -19.58 -9.36
N GLU A 135 -18.58 -19.02 -9.74
CA GLU A 135 -18.22 -17.63 -9.49
C GLU A 135 -18.70 -16.76 -10.66
N LEU A 136 -19.37 -15.66 -10.36
CA LEU A 136 -19.95 -14.74 -11.34
C LEU A 136 -19.63 -13.31 -10.99
N ASP A 137 -19.36 -12.52 -12.02
CA ASP A 137 -19.34 -11.07 -11.87
C ASP A 137 -20.75 -10.52 -11.65
N LEU A 138 -20.85 -9.38 -10.96
CA LEU A 138 -22.14 -8.71 -10.75
C LEU A 138 -22.82 -8.43 -12.11
N ASP A 139 -24.15 -8.53 -12.12
CA ASP A 139 -25.01 -8.41 -13.33
C ASP A 139 -24.74 -9.45 -14.44
N ALA A 140 -23.79 -10.37 -14.27
CA ALA A 140 -23.54 -11.42 -15.25
C ALA A 140 -24.54 -12.58 -15.10
N ALA A 141 -25.30 -12.85 -16.16
CA ALA A 141 -26.14 -14.04 -16.24
C ALA A 141 -25.31 -15.24 -16.74
N SER A 142 -25.64 -16.45 -16.27
CA SER A 142 -24.96 -17.69 -16.66
C SER A 142 -25.95 -18.85 -16.81
N SER A 143 -25.44 -20.02 -17.19
CA SER A 143 -26.24 -21.24 -17.25
C SER A 143 -25.37 -22.49 -17.04
N ILE A 144 -25.97 -23.54 -16.48
CA ILE A 144 -25.34 -24.85 -16.27
C ILE A 144 -26.22 -25.92 -16.88
N ASP A 145 -25.64 -26.75 -17.74
CA ASP A 145 -26.34 -27.90 -18.34
C ASP A 145 -26.11 -29.15 -17.48
N PHE A 146 -27.17 -29.91 -17.24
CA PHE A 146 -27.14 -31.16 -16.48
C PHE A 146 -27.52 -32.33 -17.37
N THR A 147 -26.98 -33.50 -17.05
CA THR A 147 -27.41 -34.78 -17.62
C THR A 147 -27.87 -35.72 -16.53
N VAL A 148 -28.87 -36.56 -16.82
CA VAL A 148 -29.42 -37.52 -15.87
C VAL A 148 -29.30 -38.90 -16.44
N THR A 149 -28.59 -39.78 -15.72
CA THR A 149 -28.41 -41.18 -16.10
C THR A 149 -29.19 -42.09 -15.15
N ALA A 150 -30.12 -42.88 -15.69
CA ALA A 150 -30.85 -43.92 -14.97
C ALA A 150 -30.00 -45.19 -14.88
N ASN A 151 -29.79 -45.69 -13.68
CA ASN A 151 -29.03 -46.92 -13.39
C ASN A 151 -29.97 -48.03 -13.01
N TYR A 152 -29.89 -49.19 -13.71
CA TYR A 152 -30.79 -50.34 -13.55
C TYR A 152 -30.16 -51.53 -12.87
N SER A 153 -30.99 -52.44 -12.32
CA SER A 153 -30.57 -53.61 -11.56
C SER A 153 -29.79 -54.65 -12.36
N ASP A 154 -29.84 -54.61 -13.68
CA ASP A 154 -29.09 -55.48 -14.58
C ASP A 154 -27.71 -54.86 -14.94
N GLY A 155 -27.40 -53.66 -14.43
CA GLY A 155 -26.16 -52.92 -14.70
C GLY A 155 -26.23 -52.08 -15.98
N SER A 156 -27.38 -51.99 -16.65
CA SER A 156 -27.58 -51.07 -17.78
C SER A 156 -27.76 -49.65 -17.28
N THR A 157 -27.39 -48.66 -18.12
CA THR A 157 -27.61 -47.25 -17.92
C THR A 157 -28.30 -46.63 -19.10
N ILE A 158 -29.22 -45.69 -18.87
CA ILE A 158 -29.97 -44.97 -19.90
C ILE A 158 -29.92 -43.49 -19.60
N ASP A 159 -29.65 -42.67 -20.61
CA ASP A 159 -29.80 -41.23 -20.51
C ASP A 159 -31.30 -40.89 -20.50
N VAL A 160 -31.77 -40.27 -19.44
CA VAL A 160 -33.16 -39.86 -19.21
C VAL A 160 -33.29 -38.35 -19.04
N THR A 161 -32.29 -37.61 -19.44
CA THR A 161 -32.20 -36.15 -19.29
C THR A 161 -33.45 -35.40 -19.77
N ASP A 162 -34.01 -35.82 -20.88
CA ASP A 162 -35.23 -35.22 -21.45
C ASP A 162 -36.55 -35.73 -20.83
N GLU A 163 -36.48 -36.74 -19.98
CA GLU A 163 -37.67 -37.43 -19.41
C GLU A 163 -37.94 -37.03 -17.95
N VAL A 164 -36.97 -36.41 -17.27
CA VAL A 164 -37.08 -36.01 -15.85
C VAL A 164 -37.86 -34.70 -15.68
N THR A 165 -38.47 -34.59 -14.52
CA THR A 165 -38.99 -33.30 -14.03
C THR A 165 -38.03 -32.73 -12.96
N TRP A 166 -37.79 -31.42 -13.04
CA TRP A 166 -36.85 -30.74 -12.17
C TRP A 166 -37.55 -29.93 -11.09
N ASP A 167 -37.01 -29.96 -9.87
CA ASP A 167 -37.32 -29.05 -8.77
C ASP A 167 -36.05 -28.35 -8.30
N VAL A 168 -36.15 -27.05 -7.95
CA VAL A 168 -35.06 -26.20 -7.46
C VAL A 168 -35.42 -25.76 -6.05
N SER A 169 -34.65 -26.21 -5.05
CA SER A 169 -34.94 -25.94 -3.63
C SER A 169 -34.89 -24.45 -3.28
N ASN A 170 -34.01 -23.69 -3.95
CA ASN A 170 -33.88 -22.25 -3.79
C ASN A 170 -34.02 -21.55 -5.15
N PRO A 171 -35.21 -21.02 -5.49
CA PRO A 171 -35.43 -20.38 -6.80
C PRO A 171 -34.70 -19.02 -6.94
N ALA A 172 -34.07 -18.48 -5.90
CA ALA A 172 -33.23 -17.29 -6.00
C ALA A 172 -31.93 -17.58 -6.76
N VAL A 173 -31.43 -18.80 -6.73
CA VAL A 173 -30.24 -19.26 -7.48
C VAL A 173 -30.51 -19.28 -8.98
N GLY A 174 -31.70 -19.68 -9.39
CA GLY A 174 -32.04 -19.75 -10.82
C GLY A 174 -33.31 -20.58 -11.08
N SER A 175 -33.56 -20.89 -12.35
CA SER A 175 -34.70 -21.70 -12.78
C SER A 175 -34.32 -22.68 -13.88
N MET A 176 -34.90 -23.90 -13.87
CA MET A 176 -34.65 -24.90 -14.88
C MET A 176 -35.43 -24.58 -16.17
N ASN A 177 -34.75 -24.69 -17.30
CA ASN A 177 -35.34 -24.67 -18.65
C ASN A 177 -34.93 -25.96 -19.38
N GLY A 178 -35.74 -26.99 -19.31
CA GLY A 178 -35.31 -28.34 -19.64
C GLY A 178 -34.27 -28.84 -18.61
N ALA A 179 -33.13 -29.29 -19.08
CA ALA A 179 -32.02 -29.73 -18.24
C ALA A 179 -30.96 -28.63 -17.99
N THR A 180 -31.24 -27.38 -18.37
CA THR A 180 -30.34 -26.24 -18.18
C THR A 180 -30.83 -25.40 -17.00
N LEU A 181 -30.00 -25.15 -15.99
CA LEU A 181 -30.25 -24.15 -14.98
C LEU A 181 -29.86 -22.77 -15.54
N GLU A 182 -30.85 -21.89 -15.68
CA GLU A 182 -30.64 -20.48 -16.06
C GLU A 182 -30.45 -19.65 -14.79
N ILE A 183 -29.31 -18.98 -14.67
CA ILE A 183 -28.89 -18.16 -13.52
C ILE A 183 -29.00 -16.70 -13.92
N PRO A 184 -29.80 -15.88 -13.20
CA PRO A 184 -29.89 -14.45 -13.49
C PRO A 184 -28.60 -13.72 -13.10
N GLY A 185 -28.39 -12.51 -13.64
CA GLY A 185 -27.40 -11.58 -13.09
C GLY A 185 -27.86 -11.02 -11.74
N PHE A 186 -26.93 -10.79 -10.83
CA PHE A 186 -27.16 -10.26 -9.49
C PHE A 186 -26.62 -8.84 -9.41
N ALA A 187 -27.46 -7.89 -8.96
CA ALA A 187 -27.06 -6.49 -8.85
C ALA A 187 -26.21 -6.19 -7.59
N ASP A 188 -26.34 -7.05 -6.59
CA ASP A 188 -25.58 -7.02 -5.32
C ASP A 188 -24.94 -8.39 -5.10
N SER A 189 -23.92 -8.46 -4.25
CA SER A 189 -23.25 -9.73 -3.92
C SER A 189 -24.26 -10.78 -3.44
N PHE A 190 -24.11 -12.01 -3.98
CA PHE A 190 -25.07 -13.10 -3.75
C PHE A 190 -24.32 -14.42 -3.51
N PHE A 191 -24.56 -15.03 -2.37
CA PHE A 191 -23.89 -16.25 -1.93
C PHE A 191 -24.90 -17.26 -1.38
N GLU A 192 -25.46 -18.05 -2.29
CA GLU A 192 -26.53 -18.98 -1.95
C GLU A 192 -26.34 -20.32 -2.66
N SER A 193 -26.94 -21.37 -2.11
CA SER A 193 -26.98 -22.68 -2.75
C SER A 193 -28.40 -23.16 -3.05
N ALA A 194 -28.50 -24.10 -3.99
CA ALA A 194 -29.71 -24.83 -4.30
C ALA A 194 -29.43 -26.31 -4.53
N ILE A 195 -30.33 -27.17 -4.06
CA ILE A 195 -30.39 -28.56 -4.46
C ILE A 195 -31.37 -28.66 -5.64
N LEU A 196 -30.85 -29.18 -6.76
CA LEU A 196 -31.61 -29.54 -7.94
C LEU A 196 -32.04 -31.00 -7.81
N THR A 197 -33.33 -31.28 -7.90
CA THR A 197 -33.87 -32.65 -7.85
C THR A 197 -34.49 -33.02 -9.19
N ALA A 198 -33.93 -34.03 -9.83
CA ALA A 198 -34.50 -34.68 -11.02
C ALA A 198 -35.37 -35.85 -10.57
N ASP A 199 -36.60 -35.95 -11.07
CA ASP A 199 -37.56 -37.04 -10.80
C ASP A 199 -38.03 -37.69 -12.09
N VAL A 200 -37.98 -39.01 -12.16
CA VAL A 200 -38.63 -39.83 -13.17
C VAL A 200 -39.21 -41.06 -12.51
N ASP A 201 -40.49 -41.33 -12.74
CA ASP A 201 -41.24 -42.46 -12.20
C ASP A 201 -41.21 -42.58 -10.65
N GLY A 202 -40.91 -41.50 -9.95
CA GLY A 202 -40.81 -41.44 -8.48
C GLY A 202 -39.45 -41.77 -7.89
N GLU A 203 -38.45 -42.09 -8.73
CA GLU A 203 -37.04 -42.15 -8.36
C GLU A 203 -36.40 -40.80 -8.56
N THR A 204 -35.52 -40.41 -7.63
CA THR A 204 -34.91 -39.08 -7.64
C THR A 204 -33.40 -39.11 -7.69
N GLY A 205 -32.80 -38.18 -8.44
CA GLY A 205 -31.38 -37.85 -8.42
C GLY A 205 -31.19 -36.39 -8.02
N GLN A 206 -30.05 -36.05 -7.42
CA GLN A 206 -29.81 -34.70 -6.95
C GLN A 206 -28.46 -34.17 -7.41
N ALA A 207 -28.40 -32.85 -7.62
CA ALA A 207 -27.17 -32.09 -7.78
C ALA A 207 -27.23 -30.84 -6.88
N GLN A 208 -26.07 -30.35 -6.45
CA GLN A 208 -25.94 -29.16 -5.65
C GLN A 208 -25.27 -28.06 -6.47
N VAL A 209 -25.84 -26.85 -6.43
CA VAL A 209 -25.26 -25.67 -7.07
C VAL A 209 -25.09 -24.59 -6.02
N THR A 210 -23.89 -24.05 -5.91
CA THR A 210 -23.57 -22.88 -5.09
C THR A 210 -23.18 -21.73 -6.01
N ILE A 211 -23.81 -20.57 -5.87
CA ILE A 211 -23.47 -19.36 -6.61
C ILE A 211 -22.74 -18.40 -5.67
N ALA A 212 -21.59 -17.90 -6.14
CA ALA A 212 -20.84 -16.82 -5.56
C ALA A 212 -20.79 -15.69 -6.60
N ALA A 213 -21.66 -14.70 -6.45
CA ALA A 213 -21.66 -13.50 -7.32
C ALA A 213 -21.13 -12.31 -6.53
N TYR A 214 -20.07 -11.67 -7.05
CA TYR A 214 -19.35 -10.56 -6.42
C TYR A 214 -18.64 -9.72 -7.50
N ASP A 215 -18.07 -8.56 -7.13
CA ASP A 215 -17.30 -7.73 -8.07
C ASP A 215 -15.92 -8.36 -8.30
N LEU A 216 -15.80 -9.17 -9.37
CA LEU A 216 -14.56 -9.87 -9.76
C LEU A 216 -13.37 -8.93 -10.01
N SER A 217 -13.62 -7.63 -10.20
CA SER A 217 -12.56 -6.66 -10.46
C SER A 217 -12.00 -6.01 -9.20
N ASN A 218 -12.77 -6.01 -8.11
CA ASN A 218 -12.42 -5.32 -6.88
C ASN A 218 -12.37 -6.23 -5.66
N ASP A 219 -13.17 -7.31 -5.62
CA ASP A 219 -13.23 -8.21 -4.50
C ASP A 219 -12.22 -9.35 -4.64
N PHE A 220 -11.61 -9.75 -3.54
CA PHE A 220 -10.69 -10.87 -3.48
C PHE A 220 -11.37 -12.04 -2.76
N PHE A 221 -11.35 -13.24 -3.37
CA PHE A 221 -12.25 -14.31 -2.98
C PHE A 221 -11.58 -15.69 -2.99
N PHE A 222 -11.89 -16.50 -1.95
CA PHE A 222 -11.49 -17.90 -1.87
C PHE A 222 -12.68 -18.82 -1.64
N VAL A 223 -12.67 -20.00 -2.27
CA VAL A 223 -13.56 -21.12 -1.91
C VAL A 223 -12.73 -22.15 -1.15
N LEU A 224 -12.99 -22.29 0.14
CA LEU A 224 -12.19 -23.13 1.04
C LEU A 224 -13.02 -24.27 1.68
N PRO A 225 -13.14 -25.45 1.04
CA PRO A 225 -13.67 -26.63 1.69
C PRO A 225 -12.87 -26.98 2.94
N PHE A 226 -13.52 -27.60 3.93
CA PHE A 226 -12.84 -28.06 5.16
C PHE A 226 -11.81 -29.15 4.84
N GLU A 227 -10.55 -28.96 5.29
CA GLU A 227 -9.43 -29.88 5.07
C GLU A 227 -9.31 -30.33 3.59
N ASP A 228 -9.42 -29.39 2.65
CA ASP A 228 -9.32 -29.69 1.22
C ASP A 228 -8.06 -30.54 0.93
N PRO A 229 -8.21 -31.76 0.36
CA PRO A 229 -7.09 -32.62 0.04
C PRO A 229 -6.13 -32.04 -1.02
N ALA A 230 -6.54 -31.03 -1.76
CA ALA A 230 -5.67 -30.27 -2.66
C ALA A 230 -4.65 -29.40 -1.89
N GLY A 231 -4.94 -29.10 -0.61
CA GLY A 231 -4.12 -28.26 0.26
C GLY A 231 -4.46 -26.78 0.18
N PRO A 232 -3.61 -25.90 0.72
CA PRO A 232 -3.80 -24.46 0.67
C PRO A 232 -3.92 -23.94 -0.76
N GLN A 233 -4.71 -22.87 -0.91
CA GLN A 233 -4.90 -22.15 -2.17
C GLN A 233 -4.06 -20.88 -2.13
N ASP A 234 -3.42 -20.54 -3.24
CA ASP A 234 -2.62 -19.34 -3.43
C ASP A 234 -3.27 -18.46 -4.48
N ASP A 235 -3.36 -17.17 -4.20
CA ASP A 235 -3.72 -16.14 -5.18
C ASP A 235 -2.94 -14.86 -4.92
N THR A 236 -2.95 -13.92 -5.88
CA THR A 236 -2.18 -12.67 -5.79
C THR A 236 -3.08 -11.47 -5.59
N LEU A 237 -2.72 -10.61 -4.64
CA LEU A 237 -3.46 -9.40 -4.30
C LEU A 237 -2.55 -8.18 -4.48
N THR A 238 -3.06 -7.17 -5.22
CA THR A 238 -2.35 -5.93 -5.50
C THR A 238 -2.85 -4.82 -4.60
N PHE A 239 -1.90 -4.04 -4.05
CA PHE A 239 -2.17 -2.87 -3.22
C PHE A 239 -1.49 -1.63 -3.80
N THR A 240 -2.11 -0.48 -3.60
CA THR A 240 -1.49 0.83 -3.85
C THR A 240 -0.70 1.29 -2.63
N THR A 241 0.38 2.03 -2.85
CA THR A 241 1.25 2.50 -1.75
C THR A 241 1.18 4.00 -1.53
N ASP A 242 0.11 4.65 -1.97
CA ASP A 242 -0.11 6.07 -1.73
C ASP A 242 -0.30 6.37 -0.24
N VAL A 243 0.34 7.45 0.25
CA VAL A 243 0.08 7.97 1.60
C VAL A 243 -1.32 8.57 1.63
N LYS A 244 -2.28 7.86 2.22
CA LYS A 244 -3.71 8.26 2.26
C LYS A 244 -4.00 9.26 3.37
N SER A 245 -3.30 9.15 4.51
CA SER A 245 -3.48 10.02 5.67
C SER A 245 -2.15 10.41 6.30
N MET A 246 -2.04 11.66 6.74
CA MET A 246 -0.82 12.22 7.33
C MET A 246 -1.16 13.19 8.45
N ASP A 247 -0.32 13.21 9.49
CA ASP A 247 -0.43 14.17 10.58
C ASP A 247 0.87 14.98 10.69
N VAL A 248 0.77 16.27 10.50
CA VAL A 248 1.92 17.19 10.48
C VAL A 248 1.94 18.02 11.75
N PHE A 249 2.97 17.82 12.57
CA PHE A 249 3.18 18.62 13.77
C PHE A 249 4.27 19.66 13.55
N VAL A 250 3.94 20.92 13.77
CA VAL A 250 4.88 22.05 13.70
C VAL A 250 5.56 22.21 15.05
N ASN A 251 6.88 21.98 15.09
CA ASN A 251 7.73 22.22 16.27
C ASN A 251 8.54 23.49 16.05
N MET A 252 8.09 24.61 16.62
CA MET A 252 8.64 25.94 16.38
C MET A 252 9.57 26.36 17.51
N ASP A 253 10.82 26.66 17.16
CA ASP A 253 11.72 27.42 18.04
C ASP A 253 11.18 28.84 18.23
N THR A 254 10.89 29.23 19.46
CA THR A 254 10.37 30.56 19.82
C THR A 254 11.37 31.40 20.58
N THR A 255 12.66 31.09 20.52
CA THR A 255 13.70 31.99 21.05
C THR A 255 13.74 33.32 20.29
N GLY A 256 14.35 34.33 20.91
CA GLY A 256 14.27 35.70 20.40
C GLY A 256 14.84 35.93 18.99
N SER A 257 15.73 35.04 18.52
CA SER A 257 16.30 35.04 17.16
C SER A 257 15.26 34.71 16.08
N MET A 258 14.26 33.88 16.40
CA MET A 258 13.28 33.31 15.46
C MET A 258 12.08 34.24 15.13
N SER A 259 12.14 35.49 15.48
CA SER A 259 11.01 36.43 15.34
C SER A 259 10.49 36.60 13.91
N GLN A 260 11.35 36.47 12.90
CA GLN A 260 10.98 36.66 11.49
C GLN A 260 10.44 35.36 10.88
N GLU A 261 11.00 34.22 11.27
CA GLU A 261 10.55 32.90 10.91
C GLU A 261 9.13 32.64 11.46
N LEU A 262 8.90 32.95 12.74
CA LEU A 262 7.58 32.86 13.36
C LEU A 262 6.56 33.77 12.66
N ALA A 263 6.92 35.02 12.34
CA ALA A 263 6.04 35.95 11.61
C ALA A 263 5.71 35.41 10.19
N ASN A 264 6.66 34.77 9.51
CA ASN A 264 6.42 34.16 8.22
C ASN A 264 5.45 32.96 8.36
N LEU A 265 5.70 32.05 9.31
CA LEU A 265 4.81 30.93 9.61
C LEU A 265 3.39 31.41 9.95
N GLN A 266 3.23 32.39 10.85
CA GLN A 266 1.94 32.98 11.22
C GLN A 266 1.16 33.51 10.01
N SER A 267 1.83 34.08 9.02
CA SER A 267 1.20 34.61 7.83
C SER A 267 0.84 33.57 6.77
N ALA A 268 1.61 32.50 6.70
CA ALA A 268 1.55 31.55 5.60
C ALA A 268 0.78 30.24 5.92
N LEU A 269 0.75 29.81 7.19
CA LEU A 269 0.32 28.44 7.56
C LEU A 269 -1.05 28.08 7.01
N ALA A 270 -2.11 28.80 7.40
CA ALA A 270 -3.49 28.49 7.00
C ALA A 270 -3.81 28.84 5.54
N ASN A 271 -3.09 29.81 4.96
CA ASN A 271 -3.45 30.35 3.64
C ASN A 271 -2.61 29.77 2.50
N THR A 272 -1.44 29.22 2.80
CA THR A 272 -0.47 28.75 1.80
C THR A 272 0.01 27.34 2.08
N ILE A 273 0.53 27.07 3.29
CA ILE A 273 1.19 25.79 3.64
C ILE A 273 0.16 24.66 3.70
N ILE A 274 -0.83 24.77 4.57
CA ILE A 274 -1.86 23.74 4.78
C ILE A 274 -2.59 23.41 3.47
N PRO A 275 -3.12 24.39 2.70
CA PRO A 275 -3.78 24.10 1.44
C PRO A 275 -2.90 23.42 0.40
N ALA A 276 -1.58 23.74 0.36
CA ALA A 276 -0.65 23.09 -0.56
C ALA A 276 -0.47 21.60 -0.21
N ILE A 277 -0.26 21.29 1.06
CA ILE A 277 -0.08 19.90 1.53
C ILE A 277 -1.37 19.08 1.32
N GLN A 278 -2.53 19.65 1.65
CA GLN A 278 -3.82 18.98 1.47
C GLN A 278 -4.24 18.80 0.00
N MET A 279 -3.56 19.43 -0.96
CA MET A 279 -3.73 19.10 -2.38
C MET A 279 -3.09 17.75 -2.74
N ASP A 280 -1.99 17.39 -2.08
CA ASP A 280 -1.26 16.16 -2.33
C ASP A 280 -1.78 15.01 -1.45
N VAL A 281 -2.00 15.27 -0.15
CA VAL A 281 -2.61 14.34 0.81
C VAL A 281 -3.83 15.00 1.45
N PRO A 282 -5.04 14.78 0.91
CA PRO A 282 -6.27 15.47 1.37
C PRO A 282 -6.64 15.21 2.84
N ASP A 283 -6.36 14.02 3.37
CA ASP A 283 -6.56 13.70 4.79
C ASP A 283 -5.31 13.99 5.62
N THR A 284 -4.88 15.26 5.59
CA THR A 284 -3.80 15.75 6.45
C THR A 284 -4.36 16.60 7.58
N GLN A 285 -3.98 16.29 8.83
CA GLN A 285 -4.26 17.08 10.02
C GLN A 285 -2.99 17.73 10.56
N PHE A 286 -3.16 18.77 11.38
CA PHE A 286 -2.04 19.60 11.84
C PHE A 286 -2.10 19.85 13.34
N GLY A 287 -0.92 19.90 13.97
CA GLY A 287 -0.73 20.32 15.34
C GLY A 287 0.42 21.32 15.46
N VAL A 288 0.55 21.96 16.60
CA VAL A 288 1.55 23.01 16.84
C VAL A 288 2.08 22.93 18.27
N GLY A 289 3.39 23.03 18.41
CA GLY A 289 4.09 23.25 19.66
C GLY A 289 5.29 24.16 19.44
N ASN A 290 5.90 24.57 20.53
CA ASN A 290 7.11 25.37 20.53
C ASN A 290 8.09 24.89 21.57
N PHE A 291 9.31 25.35 21.44
CA PHE A 291 10.37 25.13 22.41
C PHE A 291 11.29 26.37 22.48
N GLU A 292 11.88 26.56 23.63
CA GLU A 292 13.04 27.40 23.85
C GLU A 292 14.13 26.53 24.49
N ASP A 293 14.26 26.61 25.85
CA ASP A 293 15.17 25.73 26.61
C ASP A 293 14.71 25.61 28.06
N PHE A 294 15.42 24.76 28.82
CA PHE A 294 15.23 24.64 30.27
C PHE A 294 15.46 25.97 30.96
N PRO A 295 14.49 26.51 31.71
CA PRO A 295 14.58 27.84 32.36
C PRO A 295 15.53 27.84 33.57
N LEU A 296 16.67 27.18 33.44
CA LEU A 296 17.63 26.87 34.51
C LEU A 296 19.08 26.97 34.03
N GLU A 297 19.98 27.24 34.93
CA GLU A 297 21.43 27.10 34.75
C GLU A 297 22.02 27.93 33.59
N GLY A 298 21.26 28.82 33.00
CA GLY A 298 21.68 29.69 31.90
C GLY A 298 21.38 29.12 30.50
N TYR A 299 20.63 28.05 30.41
CA TYR A 299 20.12 27.49 29.15
C TYR A 299 18.94 28.35 28.64
N GLY A 300 17.86 28.44 29.38
CA GLY A 300 16.72 29.30 29.12
C GLY A 300 16.47 30.34 30.19
N SER A 301 15.49 31.22 29.99
CA SER A 301 15.11 32.36 30.83
C SER A 301 13.81 32.10 31.61
N ASN A 302 13.91 31.84 32.91
CA ASN A 302 12.72 31.74 33.76
C ASN A 302 11.84 33.02 33.81
N PRO A 303 12.38 34.26 33.82
CA PRO A 303 11.54 35.46 33.77
C PRO A 303 10.74 35.60 32.51
N ASP A 304 11.21 35.07 31.40
CA ASP A 304 10.56 35.16 30.10
C ASP A 304 9.63 33.97 29.84
N GLY A 305 9.69 32.92 30.69
CA GLY A 305 8.79 31.77 30.67
C GLY A 305 9.26 30.61 29.82
N ASP A 306 10.53 30.62 29.39
CA ASP A 306 11.09 29.57 28.53
C ASP A 306 10.84 28.16 29.08
N GLN A 307 10.49 27.24 28.20
CA GLN A 307 10.31 25.82 28.48
C GLN A 307 10.97 24.96 27.38
N PRO A 308 11.43 23.74 27.71
CA PRO A 308 12.03 22.85 26.71
C PRO A 308 11.02 22.31 25.69
N PHE A 309 9.74 22.34 25.99
CA PHE A 309 8.62 22.05 25.09
C PHE A 309 7.29 22.55 25.64
N GLU A 310 6.47 23.12 24.77
CA GLU A 310 5.09 23.47 25.06
C GLU A 310 4.17 23.02 23.93
N LEU A 311 3.14 22.22 24.27
CA LEU A 311 2.08 21.80 23.32
C LEU A 311 1.03 22.91 23.23
N ALA A 312 0.99 23.63 22.09
CA ALA A 312 0.01 24.69 21.87
C ALA A 312 -1.31 24.17 21.30
N GLN A 313 -1.26 23.19 20.40
CA GLN A 313 -2.42 22.55 19.79
C GLN A 313 -2.10 21.11 19.41
N GLU A 314 -2.87 20.15 19.92
CA GLU A 314 -2.85 18.76 19.44
C GLU A 314 -3.24 18.67 17.97
N ILE A 315 -2.92 17.56 17.32
CA ILE A 315 -3.34 17.25 15.95
C ILE A 315 -4.86 17.43 15.80
N THR A 316 -5.26 18.17 14.80
CA THR A 316 -6.67 18.47 14.52
C THR A 316 -6.90 18.77 13.04
N ASN A 317 -8.11 18.49 12.55
CA ASN A 317 -8.55 18.89 11.21
C ASN A 317 -9.08 20.35 11.17
N ASN A 318 -9.18 21.01 12.32
CA ASN A 318 -9.64 22.41 12.40
C ASN A 318 -8.49 23.39 12.14
N VAL A 319 -8.30 23.77 10.89
CA VAL A 319 -7.27 24.74 10.48
C VAL A 319 -7.36 26.07 11.25
N GLY A 320 -8.55 26.46 11.70
CA GLY A 320 -8.75 27.69 12.49
C GLY A 320 -8.12 27.62 13.88
N ASP A 321 -8.17 26.44 14.52
CA ASP A 321 -7.56 26.21 15.84
C ASP A 321 -6.03 26.16 15.70
N VAL A 322 -5.51 25.48 14.66
CA VAL A 322 -4.08 25.45 14.33
C VAL A 322 -3.53 26.86 14.09
N GLN A 323 -4.22 27.66 13.28
CA GLN A 323 -3.84 29.06 13.01
C GLN A 323 -3.88 29.92 14.26
N ALA A 324 -4.88 29.71 15.11
CA ALA A 324 -5.00 30.46 16.38
C ALA A 324 -3.84 30.07 17.34
N ALA A 325 -3.44 28.80 17.37
CA ALA A 325 -2.31 28.35 18.17
C ALA A 325 -1.00 29.01 17.71
N VAL A 326 -0.71 29.00 16.39
CA VAL A 326 0.50 29.68 15.87
C VAL A 326 0.51 31.19 16.14
N PHE A 327 -0.63 31.85 16.05
CA PHE A 327 -0.74 33.28 16.43
C PHE A 327 -0.58 33.51 17.94
N GLY A 328 -0.84 32.50 18.75
CA GLY A 328 -0.69 32.54 20.19
C GLY A 328 0.73 32.23 20.69
N LEU A 329 1.65 31.83 19.81
CA LEU A 329 3.04 31.63 20.18
C LEU A 329 3.70 32.98 20.46
N ASP A 330 4.21 33.12 21.67
CA ASP A 330 4.99 34.27 22.10
C ASP A 330 6.49 33.94 22.00
N LEU A 331 7.32 34.97 21.76
CA LEU A 331 8.77 34.81 21.76
C LEU A 331 9.29 34.73 23.20
N GLY A 332 10.01 33.68 23.51
CA GLY A 332 10.86 33.54 24.67
C GLY A 332 12.18 34.25 24.48
N PHE A 333 13.18 33.85 25.25
CA PHE A 333 14.48 34.50 25.23
C PHE A 333 15.57 33.58 24.69
N GLY A 334 15.70 32.35 25.23
CA GLY A 334 16.89 31.55 25.11
C GLY A 334 18.07 32.28 25.84
N ALA A 335 18.90 31.61 26.60
CA ALA A 335 19.95 32.31 27.33
C ALA A 335 21.36 31.97 26.85
N ASP A 336 21.53 30.91 26.10
CA ASP A 336 22.77 30.57 25.41
C ASP A 336 22.53 30.28 23.91
N GLY A 337 23.29 29.42 23.27
CA GLY A 337 23.22 29.31 21.82
C GLY A 337 22.53 28.05 21.28
N PRO A 338 22.78 26.87 21.87
CA PRO A 338 22.01 25.68 21.60
C PRO A 338 20.61 25.79 22.23
N GLU A 339 19.63 25.06 21.70
CA GLU A 339 18.24 25.07 22.20
C GLU A 339 17.72 23.62 22.39
N SER A 340 16.56 23.45 23.01
CA SER A 340 16.05 22.14 23.46
C SER A 340 15.29 21.34 22.41
N ASN A 341 15.63 21.44 21.12
CA ASN A 341 14.90 20.73 20.05
C ASN A 341 14.85 19.20 20.25
N ILE A 342 15.93 18.57 20.75
CA ILE A 342 15.97 17.12 21.04
C ILE A 342 14.93 16.75 22.11
N GLU A 343 14.85 17.54 23.20
CA GLU A 343 13.86 17.31 24.25
C GLU A 343 12.44 17.51 23.73
N ALA A 344 12.20 18.52 22.89
CA ALA A 344 10.92 18.74 22.25
C ALA A 344 10.51 17.54 21.37
N LEU A 345 11.42 17.02 20.56
CA LEU A 345 11.18 15.83 19.73
C LEU A 345 10.85 14.60 20.58
N TYR A 346 11.53 14.41 21.71
CA TYR A 346 11.21 13.33 22.65
C TYR A 346 9.79 13.48 23.23
N GLN A 347 9.41 14.68 23.66
CA GLN A 347 8.08 14.96 24.21
C GLN A 347 6.97 14.83 23.14
N ILE A 348 7.24 15.19 21.90
CA ILE A 348 6.33 14.99 20.76
C ILE A 348 6.08 13.48 20.56
N ALA A 349 7.14 12.68 20.65
CA ALA A 349 7.04 11.24 20.43
C ALA A 349 6.39 10.48 21.60
N THR A 350 6.62 10.91 22.85
CA THR A 350 6.24 10.13 24.04
C THR A 350 5.10 10.74 24.86
N GLY A 351 5.08 12.06 24.98
CA GLY A 351 4.16 12.77 25.88
C GLY A 351 4.38 12.48 27.36
N GLU A 352 5.56 11.99 27.77
CA GLU A 352 5.85 11.67 29.16
C GLU A 352 5.77 12.89 30.09
N GLY A 353 6.12 14.05 29.56
CA GLY A 353 6.19 15.29 30.31
C GLY A 353 7.39 15.40 31.25
N LEU A 354 7.66 16.61 31.73
CA LEU A 354 8.74 16.91 32.69
C LEU A 354 8.16 17.68 33.88
N ALA A 355 8.26 17.07 35.06
CA ALA A 355 7.85 17.69 36.34
C ALA A 355 9.02 18.25 37.11
N GLY A 356 9.97 18.94 36.45
CA GLY A 356 11.15 19.54 37.10
C GLY A 356 12.48 19.19 36.43
N PRO A 357 13.62 19.72 36.91
CA PRO A 357 13.73 20.57 38.11
C PRO A 357 13.01 21.91 37.95
N ALA A 358 12.36 22.38 39.03
CA ALA A 358 11.59 23.62 38.96
C ALA A 358 12.49 24.81 38.57
N PRO A 359 12.06 25.73 37.67
CA PRO A 359 10.69 25.94 37.21
C PRO A 359 10.24 25.16 35.97
N THR A 360 11.03 24.24 35.42
CA THR A 360 10.65 23.42 34.28
C THR A 360 9.31 22.69 34.53
N ASN A 361 8.39 22.80 33.61
CA ASN A 361 7.09 22.15 33.67
C ASN A 361 6.55 21.85 32.26
N VAL A 362 6.78 20.64 31.78
CA VAL A 362 6.14 20.14 30.56
C VAL A 362 5.02 19.18 30.99
N PRO A 363 3.75 19.51 30.78
CA PRO A 363 2.64 18.63 31.11
C PRO A 363 2.70 17.33 30.31
N ALA A 364 2.48 16.18 30.98
CA ALA A 364 2.34 14.92 30.25
C ALA A 364 1.07 14.92 29.40
N ASN A 365 1.16 14.40 28.18
CA ASN A 365 0.03 14.20 27.28
C ASN A 365 0.08 12.80 26.65
N ASN A 366 -1.04 12.06 26.72
CA ASN A 366 -1.18 10.70 26.16
C ASN A 366 -2.45 10.63 25.28
N SER A 367 -2.72 11.68 24.54
CA SER A 367 -3.85 11.78 23.62
C SER A 367 -3.40 11.22 22.26
N GLY A 368 -4.04 10.16 21.76
CA GLY A 368 -3.68 9.53 20.48
C GLY A 368 -2.33 8.79 20.53
N VAL A 369 -1.62 8.78 19.41
CA VAL A 369 -0.26 8.24 19.29
C VAL A 369 0.74 9.35 19.62
N GLY A 370 1.78 9.04 20.39
CA GLY A 370 2.76 10.02 20.83
C GLY A 370 2.20 11.05 21.82
N GLY A 371 2.92 12.15 22.00
CA GLY A 371 2.62 13.24 22.94
C GLY A 371 1.80 14.37 22.38
N VAL A 372 1.43 14.34 21.09
CA VAL A 372 0.76 15.44 20.41
C VAL A 372 -0.55 15.00 19.72
N GLY A 373 -0.96 13.72 19.95
CA GLY A 373 -2.24 13.22 19.48
C GLY A 373 -2.26 12.85 18.00
N PHE A 374 -1.19 12.27 17.46
CA PHE A 374 -1.22 11.69 16.12
C PHE A 374 -2.30 10.63 16.02
N ARG A 375 -2.93 10.51 14.86
CA ARG A 375 -3.95 9.49 14.59
C ARG A 375 -3.29 8.13 14.35
N GLU A 376 -3.94 7.08 14.81
CA GLU A 376 -3.56 5.71 14.47
C GLU A 376 -3.71 5.49 12.95
N GLY A 377 -2.71 4.87 12.32
CA GLY A 377 -2.68 4.61 10.87
C GLY A 377 -2.29 5.79 9.99
N SER A 378 -2.18 7.02 10.51
CA SER A 378 -1.64 8.15 9.75
C SER A 378 -0.11 8.16 9.78
N LEU A 379 0.53 8.76 8.77
CA LEU A 379 1.96 9.01 8.76
C LEU A 379 2.29 10.22 9.65
N PRO A 380 3.00 10.05 10.80
CA PRO A 380 3.40 11.16 11.66
C PRO A 380 4.59 11.91 11.07
N VAL A 381 4.47 13.23 10.87
CA VAL A 381 5.54 14.09 10.35
C VAL A 381 5.75 15.26 11.31
N VAL A 382 6.96 15.43 11.81
CA VAL A 382 7.36 16.59 12.63
C VAL A 382 8.18 17.54 11.77
N VAL A 383 7.70 18.77 11.61
CA VAL A 383 8.46 19.84 10.94
C VAL A 383 9.05 20.75 12.01
N SER A 384 10.35 20.60 12.27
CA SER A 384 11.07 21.43 13.23
C SER A 384 11.70 22.62 12.54
N ILE A 385 11.50 23.82 13.11
CA ILE A 385 11.95 25.09 12.54
C ILE A 385 12.77 25.82 13.60
N THR A 386 14.10 25.98 13.35
CA THR A 386 15.05 26.60 14.30
C THR A 386 16.27 27.18 13.59
N ASP A 387 16.98 28.12 14.22
CA ASP A 387 18.29 28.62 13.77
C ASP A 387 19.45 28.12 14.64
N ALA A 388 19.16 27.40 15.72
CA ALA A 388 20.12 26.92 16.71
C ALA A 388 20.40 25.43 16.59
N ILE A 389 21.61 25.01 16.98
CA ILE A 389 21.89 23.59 17.25
C ILE A 389 21.15 23.14 18.49
N SER A 390 20.94 21.84 18.60
CA SER A 390 20.23 21.26 19.73
C SER A 390 21.16 21.02 20.93
N HIS A 391 20.65 21.23 22.14
CA HIS A 391 21.23 20.66 23.34
C HIS A 391 21.07 19.14 23.37
N ASP A 392 22.10 18.43 23.86
CA ASP A 392 22.09 16.97 24.04
C ASP A 392 22.61 16.63 25.47
N THR A 393 22.26 15.47 25.98
CA THR A 393 22.88 14.89 27.20
C THR A 393 24.22 14.24 26.91
N ALA A 394 24.44 13.80 25.64
CA ALA A 394 25.70 13.25 25.18
C ALA A 394 26.73 14.36 24.86
N SER A 395 28.00 14.05 25.02
CA SER A 395 29.08 14.94 24.57
C SER A 395 29.31 14.76 23.09
N ASN A 396 29.11 15.82 22.33
CA ASN A 396 29.45 15.85 20.90
C ASN A 396 30.62 16.82 20.60
N ALA A 397 30.86 17.06 19.31
CA ALA A 397 31.98 17.88 18.85
C ALA A 397 31.76 19.39 19.01
N CYS A 398 30.54 19.81 19.30
CA CYS A 398 30.16 21.23 19.34
C CYS A 398 30.29 21.84 20.74
N THR A 399 30.51 23.13 20.80
CA THR A 399 30.76 23.82 22.06
C THR A 399 29.44 24.20 22.75
N ASN A 400 29.31 23.89 24.04
CA ASN A 400 28.15 24.17 24.90
C ASN A 400 26.85 23.41 24.57
N GLU A 401 26.90 22.37 23.78
CA GLU A 401 25.75 21.55 23.46
C GLU A 401 25.30 20.62 24.59
N GLN A 402 26.24 20.15 25.41
CA GLN A 402 25.93 19.20 26.46
C GLN A 402 25.30 19.84 27.68
N TYR A 403 24.09 19.37 28.04
CA TYR A 403 23.48 19.72 29.33
C TYR A 403 24.33 19.28 30.50
N GLY A 404 24.34 20.09 31.53
CA GLY A 404 25.04 19.84 32.81
C GLY A 404 24.11 19.97 34.02
N GLY A 405 24.70 20.02 35.23
CA GLY A 405 24.02 20.35 36.46
C GLY A 405 22.80 19.51 36.79
N THR A 406 21.69 20.19 37.05
CA THR A 406 20.40 19.56 37.42
C THR A 406 19.54 19.22 36.21
N VAL A 407 19.85 19.74 35.03
CA VAL A 407 19.15 19.45 33.77
C VAL A 407 19.59 18.12 33.19
N ALA A 408 20.89 17.84 33.14
CA ALA A 408 21.42 16.61 32.51
C ALA A 408 20.79 15.28 32.99
N PRO A 409 20.33 15.09 34.24
CA PRO A 409 19.68 13.85 34.65
C PRO A 409 18.23 13.68 34.18
N VAL A 410 17.61 14.73 33.65
CA VAL A 410 16.17 14.76 33.27
C VAL A 410 15.93 15.03 31.79
N ALA A 411 16.89 15.67 31.12
CA ALA A 411 16.86 15.86 29.69
C ALA A 411 17.19 14.55 28.95
N HIS A 412 16.66 14.40 27.75
CA HIS A 412 16.84 13.22 26.91
C HIS A 412 17.97 13.43 25.87
N SER A 413 18.58 12.36 25.45
CA SER A 413 19.60 12.35 24.40
C SER A 413 18.97 12.29 23.01
N GLN A 414 19.74 12.65 21.99
CA GLN A 414 19.33 12.50 20.59
C GLN A 414 18.92 11.04 20.28
N GLN A 415 19.67 10.06 20.79
CA GLN A 415 19.34 8.64 20.57
C GLN A 415 17.97 8.28 21.16
N GLU A 416 17.67 8.72 22.39
CA GLU A 416 16.38 8.45 23.03
C GLU A 416 15.23 9.11 22.28
N ALA A 417 15.41 10.34 21.77
CA ALA A 417 14.41 11.03 20.96
C ALA A 417 14.18 10.32 19.61
N MET A 418 15.25 9.87 18.94
CA MET A 418 15.13 9.15 17.66
C MET A 418 14.51 7.76 17.85
N ASP A 419 14.87 7.04 18.92
CA ASP A 419 14.25 5.75 19.25
C ASP A 419 12.74 5.90 19.55
N ALA A 420 12.36 6.97 20.26
CA ALA A 420 10.97 7.28 20.56
C ALA A 420 10.17 7.63 19.29
N LEU A 421 10.74 8.43 18.40
CA LEU A 421 10.13 8.74 17.11
C LEU A 421 10.01 7.49 16.23
N GLY A 422 11.04 6.64 16.22
CA GLY A 422 10.99 5.35 15.51
C GLY A 422 9.88 4.44 16.01
N ALA A 423 9.58 4.46 17.32
CA ALA A 423 8.51 3.65 17.90
C ALA A 423 7.09 4.06 17.45
N ILE A 424 6.93 5.28 16.94
CA ILE A 424 5.68 5.79 16.35
C ILE A 424 5.79 6.02 14.83
N CYS A 425 6.86 5.54 14.19
CA CYS A 425 7.20 5.77 12.78
C CYS A 425 7.22 7.27 12.38
N GLY A 426 7.59 8.11 13.33
CA GLY A 426 7.62 9.57 13.15
C GLY A 426 8.75 10.00 12.23
N ARG A 427 8.44 10.81 11.25
CA ARG A 427 9.38 11.39 10.27
C ARG A 427 9.73 12.83 10.67
N VAL A 428 11.02 13.17 10.68
CA VAL A 428 11.45 14.54 11.02
C VAL A 428 11.94 15.27 9.78
N ILE A 429 11.37 16.44 9.55
CA ILE A 429 11.82 17.43 8.57
C ILE A 429 12.38 18.62 9.35
N GLN A 430 13.58 19.08 9.00
CA GLN A 430 14.19 20.26 9.62
C GLN A 430 14.22 21.42 8.64
N ILE A 431 13.76 22.59 9.09
CA ILE A 431 13.96 23.88 8.40
C ILE A 431 14.91 24.72 9.24
N ALA A 432 16.17 24.77 8.81
CA ALA A 432 17.22 25.51 9.50
C ALA A 432 17.31 26.96 8.97
N ALA A 433 17.02 27.93 9.82
CA ALA A 433 17.19 29.33 9.49
C ALA A 433 18.62 29.77 9.83
N GLY A 434 19.49 29.96 8.84
CA GLY A 434 20.83 30.44 9.08
C GLY A 434 21.95 29.68 8.40
N GLY A 435 23.03 29.44 9.13
CA GLY A 435 24.28 28.88 8.59
C GLY A 435 24.18 27.39 8.23
N THR A 436 25.12 26.96 7.38
CA THR A 436 25.32 25.56 7.01
C THR A 436 26.75 25.18 7.31
N GLY A 437 26.96 24.09 7.99
CA GLY A 437 28.27 23.58 8.37
C GLY A 437 28.17 22.68 9.59
N SER A 438 29.28 22.34 10.20
CA SER A 438 29.25 21.65 11.48
C SER A 438 28.75 22.57 12.60
N CYS A 439 28.05 22.00 13.57
CA CYS A 439 27.48 22.73 14.70
C CYS A 439 26.45 23.80 14.27
N THR A 440 25.49 23.40 13.46
CA THR A 440 24.36 24.23 13.02
C THR A 440 23.06 23.43 13.07
N ALA A 441 21.93 24.11 13.15
CA ALA A 441 20.59 23.50 13.04
C ALA A 441 20.44 22.61 11.77
N TYR A 442 21.13 22.93 10.70
CA TYR A 442 21.13 22.13 9.49
C TYR A 442 21.78 20.75 9.67
N GLU A 443 22.91 20.69 10.41
CA GLU A 443 23.61 19.41 10.66
C GLU A 443 22.75 18.48 11.54
N ASP A 444 22.12 19.03 12.57
CA ASP A 444 21.16 18.29 13.40
C ASP A 444 20.01 17.77 12.55
N GLY A 445 19.44 18.62 11.70
CA GLY A 445 18.37 18.25 10.81
C GLY A 445 18.72 17.14 9.83
N VAL A 446 19.96 17.09 9.33
CA VAL A 446 20.44 15.96 8.52
C VAL A 446 20.45 14.67 9.33
N GLN A 447 20.96 14.72 10.58
CA GLN A 447 21.00 13.56 11.47
C GLN A 447 19.60 13.08 11.85
N PHE A 448 18.68 13.98 12.15
CA PHE A 448 17.29 13.63 12.47
C PHE A 448 16.56 13.04 11.26
N ALA A 449 16.71 13.65 10.09
CA ALA A 449 16.10 13.16 8.86
C ALA A 449 16.61 11.77 8.48
N GLU A 450 17.93 11.53 8.60
CA GLU A 450 18.52 10.21 8.33
C GLU A 450 18.07 9.16 9.35
N ALA A 451 18.03 9.51 10.64
CA ALA A 451 17.64 8.60 11.71
C ALA A 451 16.14 8.21 11.66
N THR A 452 15.28 9.10 11.13
CA THR A 452 13.84 8.88 11.02
C THR A 452 13.40 8.47 9.62
N GLY A 453 14.33 8.16 8.70
CA GLY A 453 14.00 7.80 7.33
C GLY A 453 13.34 8.91 6.50
N SER A 454 13.45 10.18 6.94
CA SER A 454 12.97 11.34 6.17
C SER A 454 13.94 11.68 5.04
N VAL A 455 14.09 10.75 4.09
CA VAL A 455 15.02 10.84 2.98
C VAL A 455 14.31 10.52 1.67
N ILE A 456 14.69 11.22 0.59
CA ILE A 456 14.11 11.00 -0.74
C ILE A 456 15.21 10.88 -1.80
N PRO A 457 14.98 10.20 -2.94
CA PRO A 457 15.89 10.22 -4.06
C PRO A 457 16.02 11.62 -4.67
N PRO A 458 17.21 12.04 -5.14
CA PRO A 458 17.37 13.35 -5.80
C PRO A 458 16.57 13.46 -7.11
N GLU A 459 16.13 12.36 -7.72
CA GLU A 459 15.25 12.28 -8.88
C GLU A 459 13.85 12.85 -8.63
N ALA A 460 13.40 12.90 -7.38
CA ALA A 460 12.13 13.50 -6.97
C ALA A 460 11.94 14.92 -7.52
N TRP A 461 12.99 15.72 -7.52
CA TRP A 461 12.96 17.09 -8.10
C TRP A 461 12.94 17.12 -9.63
N ASP A 462 13.28 16.03 -10.33
CA ASP A 462 13.13 15.97 -11.79
C ASP A 462 11.65 15.92 -12.21
N ILE A 463 10.80 15.37 -11.35
CA ILE A 463 9.33 15.32 -11.51
C ILE A 463 8.69 16.58 -10.92
N ALA A 464 9.00 16.94 -9.66
CA ALA A 464 8.41 18.09 -8.98
C ALA A 464 8.88 19.43 -9.55
N GLY A 465 9.98 19.45 -10.29
CA GLY A 465 10.59 20.65 -10.88
C GLY A 465 11.75 21.19 -10.05
N ARG A 466 12.93 21.23 -10.67
CA ARG A 466 14.15 21.74 -10.03
C ARG A 466 14.15 23.26 -9.98
N PRO A 467 14.32 23.87 -8.79
CA PRO A 467 14.52 25.30 -8.69
C PRO A 467 15.85 25.74 -9.31
N PRO A 468 15.97 27.03 -9.70
CA PRO A 468 17.22 27.58 -10.21
C PRO A 468 18.38 27.37 -9.21
N GLY A 469 19.50 26.80 -9.68
CA GLY A 469 20.67 26.53 -8.83
C GLY A 469 20.74 25.13 -8.25
N CYS A 470 19.77 24.25 -8.57
CA CYS A 470 19.79 22.83 -8.25
C CYS A 470 19.95 22.01 -9.53
N ALA A 471 21.08 21.36 -9.71
CA ALA A 471 21.36 20.51 -10.87
C ALA A 471 20.80 19.08 -10.69
N ALA A 472 20.68 18.33 -11.79
CA ALA A 472 20.31 16.91 -11.72
C ALA A 472 21.25 16.13 -10.80
N GLY A 473 20.69 15.17 -10.02
CA GLY A 473 21.43 14.40 -9.02
C GLY A 473 21.80 15.18 -7.75
N GLN A 474 21.24 16.37 -7.54
CA GLN A 474 21.41 17.14 -6.33
C GLN A 474 20.09 17.22 -5.53
N CYS A 475 20.22 17.34 -4.22
CA CYS A 475 19.14 17.65 -3.29
C CYS A 475 18.85 19.16 -3.31
N CYS A 476 17.65 19.58 -3.64
CA CYS A 476 17.30 21.00 -3.74
C CYS A 476 16.86 21.58 -2.37
N THR A 477 17.60 21.31 -1.31
CA THR A 477 17.29 21.67 0.08
C THR A 477 18.08 22.88 0.59
N GLY A 478 18.97 23.44 -0.22
CA GLY A 478 19.72 24.65 0.15
C GLY A 478 18.88 25.93 0.10
N LEU A 479 19.46 27.03 0.55
CA LEU A 479 18.81 28.36 0.55
C LEU A 479 18.24 28.68 -0.84
N ASN A 480 16.95 29.02 -0.89
CA ASN A 480 16.19 29.22 -2.14
C ASN A 480 16.20 27.98 -3.06
N GLY A 481 16.27 26.79 -2.52
CA GLY A 481 16.30 25.55 -3.29
C GLY A 481 17.63 25.26 -3.97
N ALA A 482 18.73 25.87 -3.52
CA ALA A 482 20.06 25.58 -4.06
C ALA A 482 20.44 24.11 -3.89
N GLY A 483 21.16 23.56 -4.89
CA GLY A 483 21.55 22.16 -4.91
C GLY A 483 22.62 21.81 -3.88
N ARG A 484 22.48 20.65 -3.24
CA ARG A 484 23.44 20.01 -2.32
C ARG A 484 23.77 18.60 -2.80
N ALA A 485 24.88 18.06 -2.35
CA ALA A 485 25.20 16.67 -2.61
C ALA A 485 24.26 15.75 -1.78
N PRO A 486 23.82 14.62 -2.33
CA PRO A 486 23.18 13.56 -1.56
C PRO A 486 24.10 13.01 -0.47
N ASN A 487 23.54 12.29 0.50
CA ASN A 487 24.28 11.59 1.54
C ASN A 487 25.08 10.39 1.00
N GLY A 488 25.69 9.60 1.89
CA GLY A 488 26.50 8.44 1.53
C GLY A 488 25.76 7.32 0.81
N GLU A 489 24.43 7.29 0.92
CA GLU A 489 23.52 6.32 0.28
C GLU A 489 22.95 6.86 -1.05
N GLY A 490 23.28 8.09 -1.42
CA GLY A 490 22.76 8.73 -2.63
C GLY A 490 21.38 9.38 -2.42
N LEU A 491 20.92 9.52 -1.18
CA LEU A 491 19.62 10.07 -0.82
C LEU A 491 19.74 11.50 -0.29
N CYS A 492 18.63 12.19 -0.29
CA CYS A 492 18.50 13.57 0.15
C CYS A 492 17.79 13.64 1.51
N PRO A 493 18.50 13.90 2.62
CA PRO A 493 17.88 14.18 3.89
C PRO A 493 16.98 15.42 3.81
N MET A 494 15.80 15.34 4.42
CA MET A 494 14.79 16.42 4.41
C MET A 494 15.16 17.52 5.41
N ALA A 495 16.38 18.05 5.26
CA ALA A 495 16.90 19.19 5.99
C ALA A 495 17.04 20.38 5.05
N TYR A 496 16.22 21.39 5.25
CA TYR A 496 16.16 22.58 4.40
C TYR A 496 16.86 23.77 5.05
N THR A 497 17.30 24.72 4.23
CA THR A 497 17.80 26.00 4.73
C THR A 497 16.88 27.13 4.31
N ALA A 498 16.36 27.86 5.27
CA ALA A 498 15.67 29.14 5.08
C ALA A 498 16.64 30.33 5.34
N ALA A 499 16.25 31.51 4.90
CA ALA A 499 16.98 32.72 5.23
C ALA A 499 16.67 33.19 6.64
N THR A 500 17.64 33.87 7.27
CA THR A 500 17.49 34.45 8.64
C THR A 500 16.47 35.59 8.76
N ASP A 501 15.82 35.96 7.66
CA ASP A 501 14.70 36.91 7.64
C ASP A 501 13.34 36.20 7.45
N GLY A 502 13.32 34.85 7.66
CA GLY A 502 12.14 34.02 7.51
C GLY A 502 11.75 33.71 6.05
N THR A 503 12.46 34.31 5.07
CA THR A 503 12.17 34.05 3.66
C THR A 503 12.46 32.59 3.30
N GLY A 504 11.45 31.92 2.72
CA GLY A 504 11.56 30.53 2.26
C GLY A 504 11.12 29.49 3.30
N VAL A 505 10.71 29.86 4.51
CA VAL A 505 10.14 28.92 5.50
C VAL A 505 8.87 28.28 4.93
N ASP A 506 7.95 29.08 4.39
CA ASP A 506 6.67 28.63 3.82
C ASP A 506 6.84 27.68 2.63
N THR A 507 7.72 28.01 1.70
CA THR A 507 7.97 27.20 0.52
C THR A 507 8.77 25.95 0.83
N SER A 508 9.74 26.02 1.76
CA SER A 508 10.49 24.86 2.22
C SER A 508 9.57 23.88 2.96
N PHE A 509 8.68 24.40 3.82
CA PHE A 509 7.75 23.56 4.59
C PHE A 509 6.82 22.78 3.66
N SER A 510 6.03 23.47 2.84
CA SER A 510 5.05 22.81 1.96
C SER A 510 5.75 21.83 1.00
N SER A 511 6.85 22.27 0.36
CA SER A 511 7.61 21.40 -0.55
C SER A 511 8.20 20.18 0.15
N ALA A 512 8.73 20.32 1.37
CA ALA A 512 9.33 19.22 2.09
C ALA A 512 8.32 18.13 2.44
N VAL A 513 7.16 18.54 3.00
CA VAL A 513 6.09 17.60 3.37
C VAL A 513 5.51 16.90 2.14
N SER A 514 5.18 17.67 1.08
CA SER A 514 4.66 17.09 -0.17
C SER A 514 5.65 16.13 -0.84
N LEU A 515 6.94 16.47 -0.88
CA LEU A 515 7.96 15.60 -1.45
C LEU A 515 8.20 14.34 -0.61
N LEU A 516 8.15 14.44 0.71
CA LEU A 516 8.25 13.27 1.59
C LEU A 516 7.06 12.32 1.38
N ALA A 517 5.85 12.86 1.30
CA ALA A 517 4.65 12.07 1.06
C ALA A 517 4.65 11.37 -0.31
N ALA A 518 5.18 12.03 -1.34
CA ALA A 518 5.17 11.50 -2.71
C ALA A 518 6.39 10.63 -3.05
N TYR A 519 7.52 10.82 -2.38
CA TYR A 519 8.81 10.20 -2.77
C TYR A 519 9.64 9.72 -1.57
N GLY A 520 9.07 9.69 -0.38
CA GLY A 520 9.66 9.04 0.79
C GLY A 520 9.87 7.55 0.51
N ARG A 521 10.79 6.92 1.23
CA ARG A 521 11.03 5.48 1.13
C ARG A 521 10.45 4.81 2.37
N PHE A 522 9.66 3.78 2.14
CA PHE A 522 8.97 3.03 3.20
C PHE A 522 9.25 1.54 3.06
N ASP A 523 9.35 0.87 4.18
CA ASP A 523 9.30 -0.58 4.23
C ASP A 523 7.83 -1.00 4.34
N VAL A 524 7.33 -1.75 3.35
CA VAL A 524 5.92 -2.13 3.27
C VAL A 524 5.73 -3.55 3.75
N THR A 525 4.95 -3.70 4.83
CA THR A 525 4.56 -4.97 5.43
C THR A 525 3.06 -5.20 5.30
N SER A 526 2.61 -6.43 5.53
CA SER A 526 1.19 -6.79 5.52
C SER A 526 0.67 -7.17 6.91
N THR A 527 -0.59 -6.86 7.17
CA THR A 527 -1.33 -7.29 8.36
C THR A 527 -2.58 -8.03 7.94
N VAL A 528 -3.04 -8.99 8.77
CA VAL A 528 -4.31 -9.70 8.55
C VAL A 528 -5.16 -9.52 9.79
N THR A 529 -6.38 -9.03 9.59
CA THR A 529 -7.36 -8.86 10.66
C THR A 529 -8.65 -9.61 10.35
N GLY A 530 -9.41 -9.99 11.38
CA GLY A 530 -10.63 -10.75 11.20
C GLY A 530 -11.55 -10.70 12.41
N VAL A 531 -12.77 -11.21 12.21
CA VAL A 531 -13.83 -11.26 13.22
C VAL A 531 -14.15 -12.71 13.61
N GLY A 532 -14.80 -12.90 14.75
CA GLY A 532 -15.17 -14.23 15.28
C GLY A 532 -16.49 -14.79 14.76
N THR A 533 -17.04 -14.25 13.67
CA THR A 533 -18.33 -14.65 13.09
C THR A 533 -18.28 -14.65 11.57
N ASP A 534 -19.19 -15.41 10.94
CA ASP A 534 -19.51 -15.22 9.52
C ASP A 534 -20.36 -13.96 9.30
N VAL A 535 -20.66 -13.65 8.05
CA VAL A 535 -21.43 -12.45 7.66
C VAL A 535 -22.86 -12.45 8.20
N ASP A 536 -23.43 -13.62 8.48
CA ASP A 536 -24.77 -13.80 9.05
C ASP A 536 -24.78 -13.82 10.59
N GLY A 537 -23.63 -13.67 11.24
CA GLY A 537 -23.46 -13.67 12.69
C GLY A 537 -23.31 -15.05 13.31
N GLY A 538 -23.10 -16.11 12.50
CA GLY A 538 -22.75 -17.46 12.94
C GLY A 538 -21.35 -17.47 13.54
N ALA A 539 -21.21 -17.94 14.79
CA ALA A 539 -19.94 -17.93 15.50
C ALA A 539 -18.93 -18.92 14.89
N LEU A 540 -17.66 -18.50 14.85
CA LEU A 540 -16.51 -19.37 14.61
C LEU A 540 -16.16 -20.20 15.85
N PRO A 541 -15.35 -21.25 15.72
CA PRO A 541 -14.80 -21.99 16.86
C PRO A 541 -14.12 -21.06 17.87
N MET A 542 -14.20 -21.39 19.16
CA MET A 542 -13.69 -20.54 20.22
C MET A 542 -12.18 -20.31 20.07
N GLY A 543 -11.78 -19.05 19.96
CA GLY A 543 -10.37 -18.66 19.85
C GLY A 543 -9.88 -18.52 18.42
N THR A 544 -10.76 -18.63 17.43
CA THR A 544 -10.45 -18.36 16.02
C THR A 544 -11.21 -17.14 15.51
N THR A 545 -10.66 -16.52 14.48
CA THR A 545 -11.22 -15.40 13.75
C THR A 545 -11.18 -15.69 12.24
N THR A 546 -11.78 -14.85 11.43
CA THR A 546 -11.72 -14.99 9.97
C THR A 546 -10.31 -14.79 9.42
N ALA A 547 -9.42 -14.14 10.16
CA ALA A 547 -8.00 -14.02 9.81
C ALA A 547 -7.27 -15.38 9.80
N ASP A 548 -7.73 -16.36 10.58
CA ASP A 548 -7.09 -17.68 10.67
C ASP A 548 -7.24 -18.53 9.39
N PHE A 549 -8.12 -18.15 8.46
CA PHE A 549 -8.15 -18.73 7.11
C PHE A 549 -6.91 -18.37 6.28
N ILE A 550 -6.30 -17.21 6.56
CA ILE A 550 -5.13 -16.71 5.82
C ILE A 550 -3.87 -17.22 6.51
N GLN A 551 -3.17 -18.16 5.89
CA GLN A 551 -1.97 -18.78 6.45
C GLN A 551 -0.72 -17.92 6.27
N SER A 552 -0.63 -17.18 5.14
CA SER A 552 0.48 -16.28 4.87
C SER A 552 0.12 -15.23 3.83
N VAL A 553 0.77 -14.05 3.96
CA VAL A 553 0.79 -12.97 2.97
C VAL A 553 2.26 -12.66 2.73
N THR A 554 2.75 -12.90 1.51
CA THR A 554 4.19 -12.79 1.20
C THR A 554 4.43 -11.96 -0.05
N PRO A 555 5.45 -11.06 -0.07
CA PRO A 555 5.84 -10.31 -1.25
C PRO A 555 6.06 -11.21 -2.47
N PHE A 556 5.49 -10.82 -3.60
CA PHE A 556 5.55 -11.60 -4.84
C PHE A 556 6.15 -10.81 -6.01
N ASP A 557 5.65 -9.61 -6.28
CA ASP A 557 6.08 -8.75 -7.39
C ASP A 557 5.71 -7.28 -7.08
N HIS A 558 6.11 -6.34 -7.90
CA HIS A 558 5.78 -4.94 -7.78
C HIS A 558 5.50 -4.30 -9.15
N GLY A 559 4.76 -3.18 -9.15
CA GLY A 559 4.51 -2.36 -10.31
C GLY A 559 5.72 -1.51 -10.72
N VAL A 560 5.46 -0.52 -11.58
CA VAL A 560 6.50 0.39 -12.06
C VAL A 560 6.76 1.46 -10.99
N VAL A 561 8.02 1.59 -10.58
CA VAL A 561 8.45 2.69 -9.70
C VAL A 561 8.24 4.04 -10.39
N PRO A 562 7.56 5.01 -9.75
CA PRO A 562 7.19 6.29 -10.38
C PRO A 562 8.37 7.21 -10.69
N LEU A 563 9.56 6.95 -10.12
CA LEU A 563 10.78 7.71 -10.33
C LEU A 563 11.75 7.00 -11.28
N PRO A 564 11.91 7.45 -12.52
CA PRO A 564 12.87 6.86 -13.46
C PRO A 564 14.32 6.97 -12.96
N GLY A 565 15.01 5.85 -12.91
CA GLY A 565 16.44 5.80 -12.52
C GLY A 565 16.66 5.45 -11.04
N VAL A 566 15.60 5.36 -10.26
CA VAL A 566 15.64 4.83 -8.88
C VAL A 566 15.57 3.30 -8.94
N PRO A 567 16.33 2.58 -8.10
CA PRO A 567 16.23 1.13 -8.00
C PRO A 567 14.83 0.65 -7.62
N ASP A 568 14.46 -0.52 -8.12
CA ASP A 568 13.25 -1.21 -7.70
C ASP A 568 13.31 -1.59 -6.20
N PRO A 569 12.16 -1.72 -5.51
CA PRO A 569 12.09 -2.17 -4.13
C PRO A 569 12.75 -3.54 -3.94
N THR A 570 13.37 -3.75 -2.79
CA THR A 570 13.94 -5.06 -2.45
C THR A 570 12.88 -5.91 -1.75
N MET A 571 12.67 -7.13 -2.24
CA MET A 571 11.74 -8.08 -1.61
C MET A 571 12.47 -8.99 -0.62
N THR A 572 11.96 -9.05 0.61
CA THR A 572 12.30 -10.05 1.63
C THR A 572 11.15 -11.06 1.77
N PRO A 573 11.23 -12.08 2.63
CA PRO A 573 10.11 -13.00 2.83
C PRO A 573 8.80 -12.37 3.36
N THR A 574 8.87 -11.19 3.97
CA THR A 574 7.74 -10.54 4.63
C THR A 574 7.54 -9.07 4.27
N THR A 575 8.49 -8.45 3.58
CA THR A 575 8.56 -7.00 3.42
C THR A 575 9.01 -6.62 2.02
N PHE A 576 8.45 -5.58 1.45
CA PHE A 576 9.07 -4.79 0.38
C PHE A 576 9.86 -3.65 1.04
N GLU A 577 11.19 -3.66 0.89
CA GLU A 577 12.06 -2.61 1.43
C GLU A 577 12.23 -1.49 0.41
N ASP A 578 12.30 -0.24 0.87
CA ASP A 578 12.57 0.94 0.07
C ASP A 578 11.51 1.27 -1.00
N VAL A 579 10.25 1.03 -0.73
CA VAL A 579 9.13 1.34 -1.63
C VAL A 579 8.91 2.85 -1.71
N ILE A 580 8.77 3.38 -2.91
CA ILE A 580 8.33 4.76 -3.16
C ILE A 580 6.80 4.75 -3.34
N PRO A 581 6.06 5.67 -2.71
CA PRO A 581 4.62 5.83 -2.93
C PRO A 581 4.22 5.83 -4.41
N ASP A 582 3.02 5.40 -4.74
CA ASP A 582 2.52 5.18 -6.12
C ASP A 582 3.23 4.00 -6.84
N THR A 583 3.92 3.13 -6.10
CA THR A 583 4.42 1.84 -6.60
C THR A 583 3.47 0.74 -6.14
N ASP A 584 2.72 0.15 -7.04
CA ASP A 584 1.90 -1.00 -6.68
C ASP A 584 2.77 -2.13 -6.11
N VAL A 585 2.31 -2.77 -5.03
CA VAL A 585 2.95 -3.97 -4.46
C VAL A 585 1.99 -5.14 -4.56
N ILE A 586 2.53 -6.30 -4.92
CA ILE A 586 1.75 -7.51 -5.16
C ILE A 586 2.19 -8.58 -4.15
N PHE A 587 1.24 -9.07 -3.37
CA PHE A 587 1.47 -10.14 -2.41
C PHE A 587 0.83 -11.44 -2.89
N THR A 588 1.46 -12.59 -2.62
CA THR A 588 0.80 -13.89 -2.64
C THR A 588 0.09 -14.08 -1.32
N VAL A 589 -1.19 -14.35 -1.38
CA VAL A 589 -2.05 -14.71 -0.24
C VAL A 589 -2.28 -16.20 -0.28
N THR A 590 -1.88 -16.91 0.77
CA THR A 590 -2.13 -18.35 0.93
C THR A 590 -3.26 -18.55 1.93
N ALA A 591 -4.32 -19.22 1.52
CA ALA A 591 -5.50 -19.46 2.35
C ALA A 591 -5.81 -20.96 2.49
N PHE A 592 -6.33 -21.36 3.67
CA PHE A 592 -6.73 -22.74 3.96
C PHE A 592 -7.77 -22.79 5.08
N ASN A 593 -8.66 -23.78 5.03
CA ASN A 593 -9.68 -24.02 6.05
C ASN A 593 -9.42 -25.36 6.75
N ASP A 594 -8.91 -25.34 7.98
CA ASP A 594 -8.70 -26.52 8.82
C ASP A 594 -9.52 -26.49 10.13
N PHE A 595 -10.47 -25.53 10.27
CA PHE A 595 -11.19 -25.31 11.52
C PHE A 595 -12.69 -25.06 11.38
N VAL A 596 -13.20 -24.78 10.16
CA VAL A 596 -14.66 -24.62 9.90
C VAL A 596 -15.16 -25.79 9.08
N GLU A 597 -15.86 -26.75 9.73
CA GLU A 597 -16.52 -27.85 9.06
C GLU A 597 -17.65 -27.35 8.14
N GLN A 598 -17.84 -28.02 7.00
CA GLN A 598 -18.93 -27.77 6.07
C GLN A 598 -20.28 -28.14 6.70
N GLY A 599 -21.30 -27.35 6.45
CA GLY A 599 -22.67 -27.57 6.89
C GLY A 599 -23.62 -27.81 5.72
N PRO A 600 -24.93 -27.86 5.96
CA PRO A 600 -25.94 -28.00 4.90
C PRO A 600 -26.04 -26.77 3.99
N ASP A 601 -25.66 -25.61 4.49
CA ASP A 601 -25.72 -24.33 3.80
C ASP A 601 -24.29 -23.74 3.66
N PRO A 602 -23.99 -22.96 2.59
CA PRO A 602 -22.72 -22.28 2.46
C PRO A 602 -22.55 -21.23 3.56
N ARG A 603 -21.31 -20.96 3.97
CA ARG A 603 -20.99 -19.91 4.94
C ARG A 603 -19.98 -18.95 4.33
N LEU A 604 -20.29 -17.66 4.40
CA LEU A 604 -19.41 -16.60 3.92
C LEU A 604 -18.71 -15.91 5.10
N PHE A 605 -17.43 -15.67 4.96
CA PHE A 605 -16.59 -14.97 5.93
C PHE A 605 -15.84 -13.83 5.25
N THR A 606 -15.47 -12.82 6.04
CA THR A 606 -14.66 -11.71 5.57
C THR A 606 -13.47 -11.53 6.50
N ALA A 607 -12.26 -11.59 5.95
CA ALA A 607 -11.03 -11.12 6.57
C ALA A 607 -10.60 -9.84 5.87
N ASN A 608 -9.72 -9.06 6.49
CA ASN A 608 -9.14 -7.87 5.86
C ASN A 608 -7.61 -8.00 5.86
N ILE A 609 -6.98 -7.72 4.72
CA ILE A 609 -5.53 -7.63 4.57
C ILE A 609 -5.19 -6.16 4.35
N GLY A 610 -4.44 -5.59 5.28
CA GLY A 610 -3.90 -4.24 5.18
C GLY A 610 -2.41 -4.25 4.88
N ILE A 611 -1.90 -3.18 4.29
CA ILE A 611 -0.47 -2.93 4.15
C ILE A 611 -0.08 -1.66 4.89
N LEU A 612 1.07 -1.72 5.54
CA LEU A 612 1.59 -0.66 6.38
C LEU A 612 2.94 -0.15 5.88
N ALA A 613 3.14 1.16 5.94
CA ALA A 613 4.45 1.80 5.84
C ALA A 613 5.14 1.72 7.20
N ASP A 614 6.34 1.15 7.25
CA ASP A 614 7.20 1.04 8.45
C ASP A 614 6.47 0.43 9.68
N ASP A 615 5.54 -0.51 9.45
CA ASP A 615 4.69 -1.17 10.45
C ASP A 615 3.69 -0.24 11.19
N CYS A 616 3.47 1.00 10.73
CA CYS A 616 2.61 1.97 11.42
C CYS A 616 1.57 2.66 10.52
N GLY A 617 2.01 3.28 9.43
CA GLY A 617 1.14 4.05 8.53
C GLY A 617 0.33 3.14 7.63
N GLU A 618 -0.99 3.21 7.67
CA GLU A 618 -1.85 2.47 6.76
C GLU A 618 -1.79 3.06 5.35
N LEU A 619 -1.41 2.23 4.37
CA LEU A 619 -1.31 2.61 2.96
C LEU A 619 -2.56 2.17 2.19
N ASP A 620 -2.90 0.89 2.27
CA ASP A 620 -4.05 0.31 1.59
C ASP A 620 -4.60 -0.90 2.36
N ASP A 621 -5.85 -1.25 2.13
CA ASP A 621 -6.47 -2.43 2.68
C ASP A 621 -7.46 -3.06 1.69
N ARG A 622 -7.65 -4.38 1.81
CA ARG A 622 -8.58 -5.14 0.99
C ARG A 622 -9.34 -6.15 1.83
N ASP A 623 -10.64 -6.22 1.61
CA ASP A 623 -11.44 -7.30 2.12
C ASP A 623 -11.20 -8.58 1.30
N VAL A 624 -11.06 -9.70 2.03
CA VAL A 624 -10.92 -11.04 1.49
C VAL A 624 -12.16 -11.83 1.86
N PHE A 625 -12.93 -12.20 0.85
CA PHE A 625 -14.13 -13.02 1.03
C PHE A 625 -13.76 -14.51 0.97
N ILE A 626 -14.30 -15.28 1.91
CA ILE A 626 -14.01 -16.70 2.05
C ILE A 626 -15.33 -17.45 2.12
N LEU A 627 -15.58 -18.28 1.12
CA LEU A 627 -16.74 -19.17 1.08
C LEU A 627 -16.34 -20.56 1.57
N VAL A 628 -16.93 -21.02 2.64
CA VAL A 628 -16.95 -22.44 3.00
C VAL A 628 -18.18 -23.04 2.33
N PRO A 629 -18.01 -23.89 1.30
CA PRO A 629 -19.14 -24.46 0.56
C PRO A 629 -19.96 -25.41 1.44
N PRO A 630 -21.19 -25.75 1.07
CA PRO A 630 -21.96 -26.74 1.82
C PRO A 630 -21.33 -28.13 1.73
N GLU A 631 -21.74 -29.05 2.64
CA GLU A 631 -21.34 -30.47 2.58
C GLU A 631 -21.85 -31.10 1.28
N ALA A 632 -20.98 -31.85 0.59
CA ALA A 632 -21.34 -32.54 -0.63
C ALA A 632 -22.51 -33.53 -0.41
N LEU A 633 -23.41 -33.61 -1.37
CA LEU A 633 -24.53 -34.55 -1.31
C LEU A 633 -24.01 -36.01 -1.20
N PRO A 634 -24.68 -36.87 -0.44
CA PRO A 634 -24.30 -38.28 -0.39
C PRO A 634 -24.47 -38.91 -1.78
N PRO A 635 -23.58 -39.85 -2.16
CA PRO A 635 -23.69 -40.52 -3.45
C PRO A 635 -25.06 -41.19 -3.60
N PRO A 636 -25.64 -41.22 -4.80
CA PRO A 636 -26.92 -41.87 -5.05
C PRO A 636 -26.83 -43.35 -4.65
N GLY A 637 -27.82 -43.81 -3.87
CA GLY A 637 -27.83 -45.12 -3.20
C GLY A 637 -28.15 -46.30 -4.10
#